data_5ea49ad3706fa7694511cc600c0ba80b
#
_entry.id   5ea49ad3706fa7694511cc600c0ba80b
#
_cell.length_a   1.000
_cell.length_b   1.000
_cell.length_c   1.000
_cell.angle_alpha   90.00
_cell.angle_beta   90.00
_cell.angle_gamma   90.00
#
_symmetry.space_group_name_H-M   'P 1'
#
loop_
_entity.id
_entity.type
_entity.pdbx_description
1 polymer ?
#
loop_
_entity_poly.entity_id
_entity_poly.type
_entity_poly.pdbx_seq_one_letter_code
_entity_poly.pdbx_strand_id
1 'polypeptide(L)'
;MYSYVLEVVFLKIVLRKQPFFIVWGISMNSSGYNNHNKLLISKIIVLIADYVSIVLGTLAAYHLRLNLPLLPVSSNFKVDEIYVYGIIPFVFLAILLLNNAYSVVSPYWDTMKNLFRSITIGVVVSIVLMYTGHVINDVSRLFVIFAYLFMLLFIFSSRFIVGKILSKAGYLNIPVLLVGAGKTAELVKKSLDRMPIATYKIIGYVDDNPKSSTIAKEYPCLGTFSDVERVIKDTGVQTVLICAPGLEPKKLVSLINQLQLLVKRVAFVPELFGLPTSNITARGMMEEQAVVLRVQNNLARKSNRIMKRIFDIVATVCGGILILPIFAIVAVLIYLDSPGPIVFGHKRVGQGGKEFPCYKFRSMVPNAQEALEVYLKENPAAREEWERDFKLKDDPRVTR
;
A
#
# COMPACT_ATOMS: atom_id res chain seq x y z
N MET A 1 12.50 29.34 32.25
CA MET A 1 11.82 28.22 32.89
C MET A 1 10.90 27.43 31.92
N TYR A 2 10.36 28.03 30.87
CA TYR A 2 9.55 27.35 29.86
C TYR A 2 10.35 26.56 28.81
N SER A 3 11.62 26.87 28.58
CA SER A 3 12.50 26.16 27.62
C SER A 3 12.87 24.75 28.09
N TYR A 4 13.05 24.53 29.39
CA TYR A 4 13.43 23.22 29.94
C TYR A 4 12.30 22.19 29.94
N VAL A 5 11.04 22.63 30.00
CA VAL A 5 9.88 21.73 30.01
C VAL A 5 9.61 21.18 28.62
N LEU A 6 9.85 21.94 27.56
CA LEU A 6 9.69 21.50 26.17
C LEU A 6 10.78 20.50 25.76
N GLU A 7 12.03 20.68 26.19
CA GLU A 7 13.10 19.70 25.94
C GLU A 7 12.86 18.37 26.65
N VAL A 8 12.40 18.39 27.91
CA VAL A 8 12.15 17.17 28.68
C VAL A 8 10.93 16.42 28.18
N VAL A 9 9.88 17.10 27.70
CA VAL A 9 8.72 16.47 27.10
C VAL A 9 9.05 15.91 25.69
N PHE A 10 9.85 16.63 24.90
CA PHE A 10 10.30 16.16 23.59
C PHE A 10 11.23 14.94 23.71
N LEU A 11 12.16 14.93 24.67
CA LEU A 11 13.02 13.79 24.95
C LEU A 11 12.25 12.58 25.52
N LYS A 12 11.25 12.79 26.37
CA LYS A 12 10.43 11.69 26.92
C LYS A 12 9.50 11.05 25.89
N ILE A 13 9.01 11.79 24.90
CA ILE A 13 8.19 11.23 23.81
C ILE A 13 9.08 10.48 22.80
N VAL A 14 10.30 10.94 22.57
CA VAL A 14 11.26 10.33 21.62
C VAL A 14 11.91 9.07 22.21
N LEU A 15 12.20 9.03 23.52
CA LEU A 15 12.93 7.93 24.16
C LEU A 15 12.06 6.76 24.63
N ARG A 16 10.72 6.84 24.56
CA ARG A 16 9.83 5.79 25.08
C ARG A 16 9.52 4.64 24.09
N LYS A 17 10.15 4.61 22.91
CA LYS A 17 9.97 3.53 21.94
C LYS A 17 11.31 3.06 21.36
N GLN A 18 11.91 2.13 22.08
CA GLN A 18 13.01 1.25 21.70
C GLN A 18 14.42 1.60 22.23
N PRO A 19 15.11 0.64 22.85
CA PRO A 19 16.50 0.80 23.23
C PRO A 19 17.41 0.75 21.97
N PHE A 20 18.23 1.76 21.84
CA PHE A 20 19.32 1.82 20.87
C PHE A 20 20.41 0.86 21.36
N PHE A 21 20.34 -0.41 20.96
CA PHE A 21 21.46 -1.32 21.09
C PHE A 21 22.16 -1.45 19.74
N ILE A 22 23.23 -0.68 19.57
CA ILE A 22 24.30 -1.00 18.64
C ILE A 22 25.08 -2.14 19.29
N VAL A 23 24.73 -3.38 18.97
CA VAL A 23 25.61 -4.52 19.30
C VAL A 23 26.42 -4.84 18.05
N TRP A 24 27.67 -4.42 18.07
CA TRP A 24 28.71 -4.97 17.24
C TRP A 24 29.00 -6.38 17.77
N GLY A 25 28.44 -7.37 17.12
CA GLY A 25 28.72 -8.78 17.33
C GLY A 25 29.07 -9.42 16.00
N ILE A 26 30.36 -9.51 15.72
CA ILE A 26 30.92 -10.22 14.57
C ILE A 26 30.83 -11.73 14.89
N SER A 27 29.95 -12.44 14.18
CA SER A 27 30.07 -13.89 13.99
C SER A 27 29.97 -14.13 12.48
N MET A 28 31.10 -14.60 11.93
CA MET A 28 31.30 -14.83 10.50
C MET A 28 30.72 -16.18 10.10
N ASN A 29 29.63 -16.18 9.35
CA ASN A 29 29.30 -17.27 8.42
C ASN A 29 29.10 -16.59 7.03
N SER A 30 29.87 -17.01 6.05
CA SER A 30 30.09 -16.28 4.79
C SER A 30 28.84 -16.02 3.95
N SER A 31 27.79 -16.82 4.06
CA SER A 31 26.50 -16.57 3.36
C SER A 31 25.63 -15.51 4.02
N GLY A 32 25.67 -15.39 5.36
CA GLY A 32 24.94 -14.35 6.11
C GLY A 32 25.53 -12.95 5.94
N TYR A 33 26.84 -12.85 5.77
CA TYR A 33 27.57 -11.59 5.59
C TYR A 33 27.19 -10.88 4.27
N ASN A 34 27.07 -11.63 3.19
CA ASN A 34 26.76 -11.06 1.87
C ASN A 34 25.32 -10.48 1.79
N ASN A 35 24.40 -11.04 2.57
CA ASN A 35 23.01 -10.57 2.60
C ASN A 35 22.84 -9.34 3.49
N HIS A 36 23.61 -9.20 4.55
CA HIS A 36 23.60 -8.03 5.44
C HIS A 36 24.12 -6.79 4.72
N ASN A 37 25.21 -6.90 3.97
CA ASN A 37 25.76 -5.82 3.19
C ASN A 37 24.80 -5.35 2.09
N LYS A 38 24.12 -6.27 1.39
CA LYS A 38 23.11 -5.93 0.40
C LYS A 38 21.95 -5.14 1.00
N LEU A 39 21.44 -5.53 2.15
CA LEU A 39 20.38 -4.81 2.86
C LEU A 39 20.82 -3.42 3.36
N LEU A 40 22.08 -3.28 3.79
CA LEU A 40 22.62 -1.98 4.18
C LEU A 40 22.76 -1.05 2.97
N ILE A 41 23.31 -1.55 1.87
CA ILE A 41 23.43 -0.82 0.61
C ILE A 41 22.04 -0.38 0.12
N SER A 42 21.04 -1.25 0.17
CA SER A 42 19.67 -0.90 -0.23
C SER A 42 19.09 0.24 0.59
N LYS A 43 19.34 0.27 1.91
CA LYS A 43 18.91 1.37 2.77
C LYS A 43 19.56 2.69 2.40
N ILE A 44 20.88 2.68 2.11
CA ILE A 44 21.62 3.86 1.70
C ILE A 44 21.10 4.39 0.36
N ILE A 45 20.89 3.51 -0.63
CA ILE A 45 20.34 3.89 -1.94
C ILE A 45 18.96 4.54 -1.77
N VAL A 46 18.10 3.95 -0.97
CA VAL A 46 16.76 4.48 -0.71
C VAL A 46 16.82 5.83 0.02
N LEU A 47 17.75 6.01 0.97
CA LEU A 47 17.95 7.28 1.67
C LEU A 47 18.41 8.38 0.71
N ILE A 48 19.35 8.07 -0.18
CA ILE A 48 19.80 9.02 -1.22
C ILE A 48 18.65 9.36 -2.17
N ALA A 49 17.87 8.38 -2.58
CA ALA A 49 16.71 8.60 -3.44
C ALA A 49 15.63 9.46 -2.78
N ASP A 50 15.40 9.32 -1.48
CA ASP A 50 14.50 10.18 -0.72
C ASP A 50 15.05 11.60 -0.63
N TYR A 51 16.35 11.78 -0.35
CA TYR A 51 16.99 13.09 -0.34
C TYR A 51 16.77 13.81 -1.69
N VAL A 52 17.07 13.14 -2.79
CA VAL A 52 16.87 13.69 -4.14
C VAL A 52 15.40 14.03 -4.38
N SER A 53 14.47 13.15 -3.96
CA SER A 53 13.04 13.37 -4.12
C SER A 53 12.54 14.58 -3.33
N ILE A 54 13.05 14.81 -2.12
CA ILE A 54 12.70 15.97 -1.30
C ILE A 54 13.21 17.26 -1.96
N VAL A 55 14.47 17.27 -2.41
CA VAL A 55 15.06 18.42 -3.10
C VAL A 55 14.29 18.74 -4.38
N LEU A 56 14.03 17.73 -5.23
CA LEU A 56 13.26 17.90 -6.47
C LEU A 56 11.85 18.38 -6.19
N GLY A 57 11.20 17.86 -5.15
CA GLY A 57 9.85 18.28 -4.74
C GLY A 57 9.81 19.75 -4.31
N THR A 58 10.82 20.19 -3.56
CA THR A 58 10.97 21.57 -3.12
C THR A 58 11.23 22.50 -4.30
N LEU A 59 12.13 22.13 -5.21
CA LEU A 59 12.46 22.91 -6.41
C LEU A 59 11.26 22.99 -7.37
N ALA A 60 10.57 21.88 -7.61
CA ALA A 60 9.38 21.86 -8.45
C ALA A 60 8.28 22.78 -7.91
N ALA A 61 8.07 22.76 -6.60
CA ALA A 61 7.13 23.66 -5.93
C ALA A 61 7.54 25.14 -6.08
N TYR A 62 8.82 25.43 -5.92
CA TYR A 62 9.37 26.77 -6.08
C TYR A 62 9.16 27.31 -7.50
N HIS A 63 9.55 26.54 -8.51
CA HIS A 63 9.38 26.91 -9.92
C HIS A 63 7.90 27.02 -10.30
N LEU A 64 7.04 26.09 -9.87
CA LEU A 64 5.62 26.19 -10.13
C LEU A 64 5.04 27.46 -9.51
N ARG A 65 5.42 27.79 -8.27
CA ARG A 65 4.92 28.99 -7.59
C ARG A 65 5.34 30.28 -8.29
N LEU A 66 6.55 30.37 -8.83
CA LEU A 66 7.03 31.53 -9.57
C LEU A 66 6.26 31.73 -10.89
N ASN A 67 5.93 30.64 -11.58
CA ASN A 67 5.32 30.69 -12.92
C ASN A 67 3.78 30.70 -12.88
N LEU A 68 3.15 30.59 -11.71
CA LEU A 68 1.70 30.52 -11.60
C LEU A 68 1.08 31.91 -11.44
N PRO A 69 0.33 32.44 -12.42
CA PRO A 69 -0.20 33.81 -12.38
C PRO A 69 -1.44 33.96 -11.49
N LEU A 70 -1.93 32.90 -10.84
CA LEU A 70 -3.20 32.87 -10.10
C LEU A 70 -3.24 33.79 -8.88
N LEU A 71 -2.11 34.09 -8.26
CA LEU A 71 -2.03 35.00 -7.11
C LEU A 71 -0.72 35.77 -7.19
N PRO A 72 -0.69 37.08 -6.85
CA PRO A 72 0.53 37.86 -6.85
C PRO A 72 1.58 37.21 -5.92
N VAL A 73 2.79 37.10 -6.43
CA VAL A 73 3.95 36.66 -5.65
C VAL A 73 4.46 37.88 -4.89
N SER A 74 4.69 37.75 -3.58
CA SER A 74 5.36 38.78 -2.81
C SER A 74 6.72 39.08 -3.46
N SER A 75 7.09 40.37 -3.58
CA SER A 75 8.39 40.79 -4.12
C SER A 75 9.59 40.16 -3.40
N ASN A 76 9.36 39.73 -2.16
CA ASN A 76 10.38 39.11 -1.30
C ASN A 76 10.33 37.58 -1.28
N PHE A 77 9.47 36.92 -2.11
CA PHE A 77 9.42 35.47 -2.12
C PHE A 77 10.73 34.88 -2.60
N LYS A 78 11.50 34.39 -1.65
CA LYS A 78 12.76 33.70 -1.88
C LYS A 78 12.90 32.55 -0.90
N VAL A 79 13.40 31.43 -1.37
CA VAL A 79 13.76 30.30 -0.51
C VAL A 79 15.27 30.15 -0.60
N ASP A 80 15.96 30.35 0.50
CA ASP A 80 17.43 30.25 0.53
C ASP A 80 17.87 28.81 0.26
N GLU A 81 18.99 28.66 -0.43
CA GLU A 81 19.56 27.37 -0.82
C GLU A 81 19.81 26.45 0.38
N ILE A 82 20.19 27.02 1.53
CA ILE A 82 20.42 26.25 2.75
C ILE A 82 19.14 25.54 3.24
N TYR A 83 17.95 26.12 3.02
CA TYR A 83 16.69 25.45 3.32
C TYR A 83 16.39 24.34 2.32
N VAL A 84 16.63 24.57 1.02
CA VAL A 84 16.32 23.62 -0.05
C VAL A 84 17.20 22.37 0.03
N TYR A 85 18.50 22.56 0.20
CA TYR A 85 19.48 21.47 0.14
C TYR A 85 19.92 20.94 1.52
N GLY A 86 19.70 21.69 2.58
CA GLY A 86 20.15 21.33 3.95
C GLY A 86 18.99 21.07 4.90
N ILE A 87 18.33 22.12 5.39
CA ILE A 87 17.42 22.06 6.53
C ILE A 87 16.20 21.19 6.23
N ILE A 88 15.50 21.44 5.11
CA ILE A 88 14.29 20.67 4.75
C ILE A 88 14.62 19.18 4.56
N PRO A 89 15.58 18.79 3.69
CA PRO A 89 15.93 17.38 3.57
C PRO A 89 16.36 16.74 4.89
N PHE A 90 17.15 17.42 5.71
CA PHE A 90 17.56 16.88 7.00
C PHE A 90 16.39 16.59 7.93
N VAL A 91 15.45 17.52 8.05
CA VAL A 91 14.23 17.36 8.87
C VAL A 91 13.41 16.16 8.40
N PHE A 92 13.16 16.08 7.09
CA PHE A 92 12.36 14.97 6.54
C PHE A 92 13.06 13.63 6.69
N LEU A 93 14.36 13.54 6.40
CA LEU A 93 15.12 12.30 6.57
C LEU A 93 15.18 11.86 8.02
N ALA A 94 15.37 12.78 8.97
CA ALA A 94 15.34 12.47 10.39
C ALA A 94 13.97 11.90 10.82
N ILE A 95 12.86 12.50 10.37
CA ILE A 95 11.52 12.01 10.68
C ILE A 95 11.25 10.65 10.03
N LEU A 96 11.72 10.44 8.80
CA LEU A 96 11.62 9.15 8.10
C LEU A 96 12.40 8.05 8.84
N LEU A 97 13.59 8.37 9.35
CA LEU A 97 14.40 7.45 10.16
C LEU A 97 13.71 7.12 11.48
N LEU A 98 13.20 8.11 12.21
CA LEU A 98 12.49 7.93 13.48
C LEU A 98 11.21 7.09 13.34
N ASN A 99 10.53 7.18 12.21
CA ASN A 99 9.32 6.40 11.91
C ASN A 99 9.61 5.03 11.26
N ASN A 100 10.86 4.54 11.31
CA ASN A 100 11.26 3.26 10.72
C ASN A 100 10.88 3.10 9.23
N ALA A 101 10.85 4.20 8.46
CA ALA A 101 10.50 4.17 7.05
C ALA A 101 11.52 3.44 6.15
N TYR A 102 12.68 3.08 6.69
CA TYR A 102 13.74 2.31 6.02
C TYR A 102 13.78 0.84 6.45
N SER A 103 12.72 0.35 7.09
CA SER A 103 12.61 -1.08 7.43
C SER A 103 12.27 -1.88 6.18
N VAL A 104 13.16 -2.78 5.79
CA VAL A 104 12.95 -3.71 4.64
C VAL A 104 11.91 -4.79 4.96
N VAL A 105 11.63 -5.00 6.23
CA VAL A 105 10.77 -6.10 6.74
C VAL A 105 9.29 -5.71 6.79
N SER A 106 9.00 -4.41 6.80
CA SER A 106 7.61 -3.93 6.91
C SER A 106 6.81 -4.24 5.64
N PRO A 107 5.54 -4.66 5.77
CA PRO A 107 4.65 -4.78 4.63
C PRO A 107 4.59 -3.49 3.80
N TYR A 108 4.46 -3.62 2.49
CA TYR A 108 4.45 -2.48 1.56
C TYR A 108 3.46 -1.38 1.98
N TRP A 109 2.23 -1.76 2.32
CA TRP A 109 1.19 -0.81 2.71
C TRP A 109 1.45 -0.09 4.03
N ASP A 110 2.10 -0.76 5.00
CA ASP A 110 2.50 -0.13 6.27
C ASP A 110 3.66 0.86 6.04
N THR A 111 4.57 0.53 5.15
CA THR A 111 5.63 1.46 4.72
C THR A 111 5.03 2.70 4.06
N MET A 112 4.06 2.55 3.15
CA MET A 112 3.38 3.68 2.51
C MET A 112 2.64 4.56 3.52
N LYS A 113 1.97 3.96 4.49
CA LYS A 113 1.29 4.66 5.59
C LYS A 113 2.28 5.46 6.46
N ASN A 114 3.41 4.85 6.80
CA ASN A 114 4.47 5.51 7.55
C ASN A 114 5.13 6.65 6.76
N LEU A 115 5.32 6.50 5.46
CA LEU A 115 5.81 7.55 4.57
C LEU A 115 4.86 8.75 4.56
N PHE A 116 3.58 8.52 4.30
CA PHE A 116 2.57 9.58 4.31
C PHE A 116 2.57 10.34 5.62
N ARG A 117 2.52 9.62 6.74
CA ARG A 117 2.57 10.21 8.09
C ARG A 117 3.85 11.01 8.31
N SER A 118 5.00 10.48 7.91
CA SER A 118 6.30 11.13 8.11
C SER A 118 6.42 12.42 7.29
N ILE A 119 5.97 12.40 6.03
CA ILE A 119 5.98 13.57 5.16
C ILE A 119 5.05 14.66 5.74
N THR A 120 3.85 14.28 6.20
CA THR A 120 2.92 15.23 6.82
C THR A 120 3.50 15.87 8.08
N ILE A 121 4.12 15.07 8.97
CA ILE A 121 4.82 15.58 10.16
C ILE A 121 5.99 16.48 9.75
N GLY A 122 6.75 16.10 8.72
CA GLY A 122 7.87 16.87 8.21
C GLY A 122 7.47 18.26 7.74
N VAL A 123 6.35 18.38 7.03
CA VAL A 123 5.81 19.69 6.62
C VAL A 123 5.42 20.53 7.83
N VAL A 124 4.72 19.95 8.81
CA VAL A 124 4.33 20.67 10.04
C VAL A 124 5.56 21.16 10.79
N VAL A 125 6.58 20.30 10.96
CA VAL A 125 7.84 20.69 11.63
C VAL A 125 8.56 21.77 10.83
N SER A 126 8.60 21.68 9.50
CA SER A 126 9.22 22.70 8.65
C SER A 126 8.52 24.05 8.77
N ILE A 127 7.19 24.08 8.83
CA ILE A 127 6.41 25.32 9.05
C ILE A 127 6.78 25.93 10.42
N VAL A 128 6.86 25.12 11.48
CA VAL A 128 7.25 25.60 12.82
C VAL A 128 8.67 26.16 12.81
N LEU A 129 9.61 25.50 12.15
CA LEU A 129 10.99 25.97 12.03
C LEU A 129 11.09 27.28 11.23
N MET A 130 10.31 27.43 10.15
CA MET A 130 10.24 28.67 9.38
C MET A 130 9.63 29.82 10.21
N TYR A 131 8.64 29.51 11.05
CA TYR A 131 8.04 30.49 11.95
C TYR A 131 9.03 30.97 13.01
N THR A 132 9.72 30.04 13.69
CA THR A 132 10.71 30.38 14.72
C THR A 132 11.97 31.05 14.17
N GLY A 133 12.34 30.73 12.92
CA GLY A 133 13.44 31.36 12.20
C GLY A 133 13.12 32.71 11.56
N HIS A 134 11.91 33.26 11.78
CA HIS A 134 11.43 34.53 11.19
C HIS A 134 11.43 34.58 9.64
N VAL A 135 11.53 33.41 8.98
CA VAL A 135 11.56 33.28 7.50
C VAL A 135 10.15 33.16 6.90
N ILE A 136 9.14 32.94 7.75
CA ILE A 136 7.76 32.62 7.30
C ILE A 136 7.12 33.75 6.47
N ASN A 137 7.52 35.00 6.69
CA ASN A 137 6.96 36.16 5.98
C ASN A 137 7.42 36.22 4.51
N ASP A 138 8.55 35.57 4.19
CA ASP A 138 9.13 35.53 2.85
C ASP A 138 8.68 34.31 2.06
N VAL A 139 8.01 33.35 2.74
CA VAL A 139 7.58 32.07 2.13
C VAL A 139 6.10 32.10 1.77
N SER A 140 5.78 31.81 0.52
CA SER A 140 4.41 31.73 0.04
C SER A 140 3.67 30.50 0.60
N ARG A 141 2.44 30.69 1.11
CA ARG A 141 1.59 29.60 1.59
C ARG A 141 1.32 28.53 0.51
N LEU A 142 1.13 28.97 -0.74
CA LEU A 142 0.96 28.05 -1.87
C LEU A 142 2.20 27.22 -2.17
N PHE A 143 3.40 27.79 -1.95
CA PHE A 143 4.64 27.03 -2.06
C PHE A 143 4.65 25.84 -1.11
N VAL A 144 4.23 26.01 0.14
CA VAL A 144 4.19 24.93 1.14
C VAL A 144 3.22 23.83 0.70
N ILE A 145 2.05 24.20 0.16
CA ILE A 145 1.07 23.24 -0.35
C ILE A 145 1.64 22.46 -1.54
N PHE A 146 2.25 23.16 -2.51
CA PHE A 146 2.86 22.52 -3.67
C PHE A 146 4.05 21.64 -3.27
N ALA A 147 4.90 22.09 -2.34
CA ALA A 147 6.00 21.32 -1.82
C ALA A 147 5.52 20.01 -1.17
N TYR A 148 4.45 20.06 -0.38
CA TYR A 148 3.83 18.86 0.19
C TYR A 148 3.34 17.90 -0.88
N LEU A 149 2.61 18.37 -1.88
CA LEU A 149 2.07 17.54 -2.96
C LEU A 149 3.19 16.92 -3.82
N PHE A 150 4.19 17.71 -4.20
CA PHE A 150 5.32 17.20 -4.99
C PHE A 150 6.21 16.24 -4.19
N MET A 151 6.45 16.51 -2.91
CA MET A 151 7.19 15.58 -2.06
C MET A 151 6.46 14.24 -1.92
N LEU A 152 5.14 14.25 -1.74
CA LEU A 152 4.34 13.02 -1.78
C LEU A 152 4.54 12.31 -3.11
N LEU A 153 4.33 12.98 -4.23
CA LEU A 153 4.45 12.40 -5.57
C LEU A 153 5.85 11.80 -5.80
N PHE A 154 6.91 12.56 -5.54
CA PHE A 154 8.27 12.13 -5.85
C PHE A 154 8.77 11.05 -4.90
N ILE A 155 8.51 11.14 -3.60
CA ILE A 155 8.93 10.11 -2.64
C ILE A 155 8.19 8.79 -2.92
N PHE A 156 6.87 8.81 -3.15
CA PHE A 156 6.13 7.58 -3.46
C PHE A 156 6.59 6.96 -4.78
N SER A 157 6.77 7.77 -5.83
CA SER A 157 7.26 7.31 -7.13
C SER A 157 8.68 6.75 -7.04
N SER A 158 9.58 7.45 -6.37
CA SER A 158 10.96 7.03 -6.12
C SER A 158 11.02 5.71 -5.37
N ARG A 159 10.27 5.57 -4.27
CA ARG A 159 10.21 4.34 -3.48
C ARG A 159 9.69 3.16 -4.29
N PHE A 160 8.71 3.37 -5.16
CA PHE A 160 8.20 2.33 -6.04
C PHE A 160 9.23 1.92 -7.10
N ILE A 161 9.85 2.89 -7.78
CA ILE A 161 10.83 2.65 -8.84
C ILE A 161 12.09 2.00 -8.26
N VAL A 162 12.70 2.64 -7.26
CA VAL A 162 13.92 2.15 -6.60
C VAL A 162 13.67 0.79 -5.95
N GLY A 163 12.52 0.60 -5.30
CA GLY A 163 12.14 -0.68 -4.72
C GLY A 163 12.06 -1.80 -5.76
N LYS A 164 11.46 -1.55 -6.94
CA LYS A 164 11.44 -2.51 -8.04
C LYS A 164 12.84 -2.84 -8.58
N ILE A 165 13.68 -1.82 -8.75
CA ILE A 165 15.06 -2.00 -9.23
C ILE A 165 15.86 -2.85 -8.24
N LEU A 166 15.84 -2.50 -6.96
CA LEU A 166 16.56 -3.21 -5.90
C LEU A 166 16.05 -4.64 -5.72
N SER A 167 14.73 -4.87 -5.84
CA SER A 167 14.14 -6.21 -5.78
C SER A 167 14.62 -7.06 -6.97
N LYS A 168 14.57 -6.54 -8.21
CA LYS A 168 15.09 -7.26 -9.40
C LYS A 168 16.58 -7.55 -9.30
N ALA A 169 17.35 -6.63 -8.75
CA ALA A 169 18.79 -6.79 -8.53
C ALA A 169 19.14 -7.70 -7.33
N GLY A 170 18.13 -8.21 -6.60
CA GLY A 170 18.33 -9.14 -5.49
C GLY A 170 18.85 -8.49 -4.19
N TYR A 171 18.80 -7.17 -4.07
CA TYR A 171 19.25 -6.45 -2.86
C TYR A 171 18.19 -6.44 -1.73
N LEU A 172 16.91 -6.68 -2.06
CA LEU A 172 15.83 -6.72 -1.08
C LEU A 172 15.41 -8.15 -0.71
N ASN A 173 16.04 -9.17 -1.28
CA ASN A 173 15.68 -10.56 -1.08
C ASN A 173 16.04 -11.02 0.33
N ILE A 174 15.02 -11.30 1.14
CA ILE A 174 15.16 -11.92 2.46
C ILE A 174 14.90 -13.42 2.28
N PRO A 175 15.92 -14.29 2.49
CA PRO A 175 15.72 -15.72 2.41
C PRO A 175 14.79 -16.19 3.52
N VAL A 176 13.82 -17.04 3.16
CA VAL A 176 12.80 -17.58 4.06
C VAL A 176 12.75 -19.09 3.92
N LEU A 177 12.78 -19.78 5.06
CA LEU A 177 12.50 -21.20 5.18
C LEU A 177 11.04 -21.40 5.55
N LEU A 178 10.34 -22.27 4.81
CA LEU A 178 8.99 -22.69 5.17
C LEU A 178 9.03 -23.93 6.05
N VAL A 179 8.26 -23.93 7.11
CA VAL A 179 7.99 -25.10 7.95
C VAL A 179 6.57 -25.56 7.68
N GLY A 180 6.44 -26.64 6.91
CA GLY A 180 5.20 -27.13 6.32
C GLY A 180 5.02 -26.70 4.86
N ALA A 181 4.65 -27.65 3.99
CA ALA A 181 4.45 -27.47 2.55
C ALA A 181 3.00 -27.68 2.10
N GLY A 182 2.05 -27.58 3.01
CA GLY A 182 0.63 -27.79 2.75
C GLY A 182 -0.09 -26.58 2.10
N LYS A 183 -1.43 -26.61 2.09
CA LYS A 183 -2.27 -25.52 1.54
C LYS A 183 -1.97 -24.14 2.10
N THR A 184 -1.62 -24.05 3.38
CA THR A 184 -1.26 -22.78 4.03
C THR A 184 0.03 -22.20 3.42
N ALA A 185 1.02 -23.02 3.12
CA ALA A 185 2.25 -22.58 2.46
C ALA A 185 1.99 -22.08 1.02
N GLU A 186 1.06 -22.71 0.29
CA GLU A 186 0.63 -22.24 -1.03
C GLU A 186 -0.06 -20.86 -0.97
N LEU A 187 -0.89 -20.63 0.04
CA LEU A 187 -1.51 -19.31 0.27
C LEU A 187 -0.48 -18.23 0.61
N VAL A 188 0.50 -18.58 1.45
CA VAL A 188 1.62 -17.69 1.77
C VAL A 188 2.40 -17.35 0.51
N LYS A 189 2.78 -18.36 -0.30
CA LYS A 189 3.46 -18.11 -1.58
C LYS A 189 2.66 -17.18 -2.49
N LYS A 190 1.37 -17.47 -2.70
CA LYS A 190 0.48 -16.58 -3.48
C LYS A 190 0.46 -15.13 -2.96
N SER A 191 0.50 -14.95 -1.65
CA SER A 191 0.54 -13.63 -1.02
C SER A 191 1.88 -12.94 -1.27
N LEU A 192 2.99 -13.66 -1.17
CA LEU A 192 4.33 -13.15 -1.47
C LEU A 192 4.49 -12.76 -2.94
N ASP A 193 3.99 -13.59 -3.86
CA ASP A 193 4.04 -13.34 -5.32
C ASP A 193 3.22 -12.10 -5.74
N ARG A 194 2.17 -11.77 -5.00
CA ARG A 194 1.33 -10.58 -5.24
C ARG A 194 1.89 -9.28 -4.67
N MET A 195 2.96 -9.34 -3.90
CA MET A 195 3.57 -8.13 -3.36
C MET A 195 4.15 -7.26 -4.49
N PRO A 196 3.88 -5.95 -4.53
CA PRO A 196 4.38 -5.03 -5.57
C PRO A 196 5.92 -5.01 -5.64
N ILE A 197 6.56 -5.24 -4.50
CA ILE A 197 8.01 -5.34 -4.36
C ILE A 197 8.29 -6.65 -3.63
N ALA A 198 8.90 -7.61 -4.32
CA ALA A 198 9.27 -8.89 -3.73
C ALA A 198 10.38 -8.68 -2.69
N THR A 199 10.06 -8.99 -1.43
CA THR A 199 11.00 -8.82 -0.32
C THR A 199 11.43 -10.17 0.25
N TYR A 200 10.58 -11.20 0.15
CA TYR A 200 10.86 -12.53 0.67
C TYR A 200 11.13 -13.52 -0.48
N LYS A 201 12.20 -14.31 -0.34
CA LYS A 201 12.54 -15.39 -1.27
C LYS A 201 12.53 -16.72 -0.54
N ILE A 202 11.62 -17.60 -0.91
CA ILE A 202 11.57 -18.97 -0.38
C ILE A 202 12.82 -19.70 -0.87
N ILE A 203 13.62 -20.26 0.06
CA ILE A 203 14.82 -21.06 -0.25
C ILE A 203 14.54 -22.56 -0.28
N GLY A 204 13.49 -23.00 0.40
CA GLY A 204 13.07 -24.38 0.52
C GLY A 204 12.08 -24.54 1.65
N TYR A 205 11.72 -25.78 1.91
CA TYR A 205 10.81 -26.14 2.99
C TYR A 205 11.27 -27.37 3.75
N VAL A 206 10.74 -27.55 4.97
CA VAL A 206 10.82 -28.77 5.75
C VAL A 206 9.41 -29.27 6.05
N ASP A 207 9.20 -30.58 5.91
CA ASP A 207 7.88 -31.20 6.14
C ASP A 207 8.07 -32.70 6.42
N ASP A 208 7.34 -33.23 7.39
CA ASP A 208 7.41 -34.67 7.73
C ASP A 208 6.70 -35.57 6.71
N ASN A 209 5.71 -34.98 5.98
CA ASN A 209 4.95 -35.70 4.96
C ASN A 209 4.63 -34.75 3.79
N PRO A 210 5.63 -34.50 2.92
CA PRO A 210 5.45 -33.56 1.80
C PRO A 210 4.39 -34.11 0.84
N LYS A 211 3.19 -33.53 0.89
CA LYS A 211 2.11 -33.83 -0.05
C LYS A 211 2.48 -33.26 -1.41
N SER A 212 1.84 -33.76 -2.48
CA SER A 212 1.94 -33.22 -3.84
C SER A 212 1.33 -31.83 -3.93
N SER A 213 1.99 -30.84 -3.33
CA SER A 213 1.61 -29.42 -3.34
C SER A 213 2.43 -28.64 -4.38
N THR A 214 1.98 -27.45 -4.74
CA THR A 214 2.73 -26.53 -5.61
C THR A 214 4.11 -26.20 -5.00
N ILE A 215 4.18 -26.07 -3.67
CA ILE A 215 5.43 -25.82 -2.96
C ILE A 215 6.41 -26.98 -3.14
N ALA A 216 5.94 -28.23 -3.00
CA ALA A 216 6.77 -29.42 -3.16
C ALA A 216 7.31 -29.60 -4.58
N LYS A 217 6.62 -29.05 -5.59
CA LYS A 217 7.08 -29.11 -7.00
C LYS A 217 8.09 -28.02 -7.34
N GLU A 218 7.98 -26.86 -6.72
CA GLU A 218 8.78 -25.67 -7.10
C GLU A 218 10.02 -25.47 -6.22
N TYR A 219 10.00 -25.97 -4.98
CA TYR A 219 11.08 -25.74 -4.00
C TYR A 219 11.65 -27.04 -3.47
N PRO A 220 12.93 -27.07 -3.11
CA PRO A 220 13.56 -28.26 -2.54
C PRO A 220 13.05 -28.54 -1.13
N CYS A 221 12.81 -29.83 -0.84
CA CYS A 221 12.64 -30.32 0.52
C CYS A 221 14.01 -30.41 1.18
N LEU A 222 14.23 -29.69 2.27
CA LEU A 222 15.52 -29.61 2.97
C LEU A 222 15.59 -30.56 4.15
N GLY A 223 14.49 -31.20 4.53
CA GLY A 223 14.41 -32.17 5.62
C GLY A 223 13.03 -32.24 6.27
N THR A 224 12.97 -32.86 7.44
CA THR A 224 11.79 -33.01 8.28
C THR A 224 11.72 -31.90 9.35
N PHE A 225 10.67 -31.85 10.15
CA PHE A 225 10.57 -30.89 11.25
C PHE A 225 11.69 -31.06 12.30
N SER A 226 12.18 -32.27 12.49
CA SER A 226 13.33 -32.53 13.37
C SER A 226 14.66 -31.99 12.82
N ASP A 227 14.77 -31.79 11.50
CA ASP A 227 15.97 -31.29 10.83
C ASP A 227 16.07 -29.77 10.78
N VAL A 228 15.04 -29.05 11.22
CA VAL A 228 14.92 -27.57 11.06
C VAL A 228 16.16 -26.86 11.60
N GLU A 229 16.65 -27.24 12.76
CA GLU A 229 17.85 -26.65 13.38
C GLU A 229 19.10 -26.81 12.51
N ARG A 230 19.32 -28.03 11.97
CA ARG A 230 20.42 -28.32 11.05
C ARG A 230 20.29 -27.47 9.78
N VAL A 231 19.10 -27.46 9.16
CA VAL A 231 18.82 -26.68 7.94
C VAL A 231 19.07 -25.18 8.14
N ILE A 232 18.71 -24.63 9.29
CA ILE A 232 18.98 -23.24 9.63
C ILE A 232 20.48 -22.97 9.74
N LYS A 233 21.24 -23.86 10.39
CA LYS A 233 22.68 -23.71 10.51
C LYS A 233 23.40 -23.82 9.16
N ASP A 234 22.98 -24.76 8.32
CA ASP A 234 23.58 -25.01 7.00
C ASP A 234 23.26 -23.89 6.00
N THR A 235 22.03 -23.35 6.01
CA THR A 235 21.59 -22.31 5.07
C THR A 235 21.85 -20.89 5.57
N GLY A 236 22.07 -20.69 6.88
CA GLY A 236 22.22 -19.37 7.49
C GLY A 236 20.96 -18.51 7.43
N VAL A 237 19.79 -19.10 7.17
CA VAL A 237 18.52 -18.38 7.08
C VAL A 237 18.16 -17.71 8.40
N GLN A 238 17.67 -16.48 8.34
CA GLN A 238 17.32 -15.67 9.52
C GLN A 238 15.80 -15.40 9.63
N THR A 239 15.01 -16.01 8.77
CA THR A 239 13.55 -15.86 8.77
C THR A 239 12.90 -17.21 8.50
N VAL A 240 12.02 -17.63 9.40
CA VAL A 240 11.26 -18.87 9.30
C VAL A 240 9.77 -18.56 9.33
N LEU A 241 9.03 -19.14 8.40
CA LEU A 241 7.55 -19.06 8.35
C LEU A 241 6.97 -20.45 8.63
N ILE A 242 6.27 -20.59 9.75
CA ILE A 242 5.60 -21.84 10.13
C ILE A 242 4.23 -21.85 9.46
N CYS A 243 4.08 -22.72 8.46
CA CYS A 243 2.88 -22.90 7.64
C CYS A 243 2.19 -24.26 7.91
N ALA A 244 2.29 -24.75 9.14
CA ALA A 244 1.75 -26.03 9.58
C ALA A 244 0.68 -25.81 10.68
N PRO A 245 -0.53 -25.32 10.34
CA PRO A 245 -1.59 -25.02 11.32
C PRO A 245 -2.14 -26.26 12.03
N GLY A 246 -1.95 -27.45 11.45
CA GLY A 246 -2.33 -28.73 12.06
C GLY A 246 -1.35 -29.26 13.11
N LEU A 247 -0.27 -28.54 13.41
CA LEU A 247 0.66 -28.92 14.48
C LEU A 247 -0.05 -28.81 15.84
N GLU A 248 0.15 -29.83 16.66
CA GLU A 248 -0.31 -29.83 18.05
C GLU A 248 0.20 -28.59 18.79
N PRO A 249 -0.62 -27.86 19.57
CA PRO A 249 -0.22 -26.59 20.22
C PRO A 249 1.07 -26.70 21.03
N LYS A 250 1.27 -27.80 21.78
CA LYS A 250 2.50 -28.04 22.56
C LYS A 250 3.73 -28.13 21.68
N LYS A 251 3.64 -28.85 20.55
CA LYS A 251 4.73 -28.98 19.58
C LYS A 251 5.03 -27.65 18.89
N LEU A 252 3.98 -26.89 18.55
CA LEU A 252 4.14 -25.57 17.94
C LEU A 252 4.88 -24.61 18.87
N VAL A 253 4.48 -24.53 20.15
CA VAL A 253 5.15 -23.66 21.15
C VAL A 253 6.60 -24.09 21.36
N SER A 254 6.86 -25.40 21.49
CA SER A 254 8.23 -25.92 21.61
C SER A 254 9.08 -25.55 20.40
N LEU A 255 8.55 -25.72 19.19
CA LEU A 255 9.22 -25.35 17.94
C LEU A 255 9.51 -23.85 17.87
N ILE A 256 8.54 -23.00 18.19
CA ILE A 256 8.73 -21.54 18.21
C ILE A 256 9.83 -21.15 19.19
N ASN A 257 9.80 -21.67 20.43
CA ASN A 257 10.82 -21.38 21.45
C ASN A 257 12.22 -21.79 21.00
N GLN A 258 12.34 -22.94 20.35
CA GLN A 258 13.60 -23.43 19.81
C GLN A 258 14.11 -22.54 18.65
N LEU A 259 13.21 -22.18 17.73
CA LEU A 259 13.56 -21.35 16.56
C LEU A 259 13.91 -19.90 16.94
N GLN A 260 13.28 -19.32 17.96
CA GLN A 260 13.60 -17.96 18.42
C GLN A 260 15.04 -17.79 18.89
N LEU A 261 15.69 -18.87 19.32
CA LEU A 261 17.10 -18.86 19.71
C LEU A 261 18.05 -18.92 18.51
N LEU A 262 17.58 -19.41 17.35
CA LEU A 262 18.40 -19.70 16.18
C LEU A 262 18.27 -18.64 15.07
N VAL A 263 17.10 -18.00 14.96
CA VAL A 263 16.83 -17.05 13.87
C VAL A 263 16.28 -15.73 14.39
N LYS A 264 16.50 -14.67 13.61
CA LYS A 264 16.02 -13.31 13.99
C LYS A 264 14.51 -13.14 13.91
N ARG A 265 13.83 -13.95 13.12
CA ARG A 265 12.39 -13.81 12.84
C ARG A 265 11.74 -15.17 12.67
N VAL A 266 10.76 -15.41 13.52
CA VAL A 266 9.83 -16.54 13.41
C VAL A 266 8.44 -15.96 13.25
N ALA A 267 7.73 -16.36 12.21
CA ALA A 267 6.32 -16.03 12.02
C ALA A 267 5.51 -17.33 11.89
N PHE A 268 4.36 -17.34 12.50
CA PHE A 268 3.40 -18.44 12.43
C PHE A 268 2.16 -17.98 11.68
N VAL A 269 1.67 -18.80 10.77
CA VAL A 269 0.46 -18.54 9.99
C VAL A 269 -0.67 -19.39 10.54
N PRO A 270 -1.58 -18.79 11.34
CA PRO A 270 -2.73 -19.51 11.87
C PRO A 270 -3.76 -19.78 10.76
N GLU A 271 -4.57 -20.83 10.95
CA GLU A 271 -5.66 -21.15 10.04
C GLU A 271 -6.86 -20.21 10.30
N LEU A 272 -6.94 -19.13 9.54
CA LEU A 272 -7.98 -18.10 9.66
C LEU A 272 -8.76 -17.98 8.34
N PHE A 273 -9.25 -19.13 7.82
CA PHE A 273 -10.00 -19.13 6.57
C PHE A 273 -11.30 -18.31 6.67
N GLY A 274 -11.52 -17.44 5.69
CA GLY A 274 -12.74 -16.62 5.57
C GLY A 274 -12.77 -15.33 6.40
N LEU A 275 -11.78 -15.06 7.24
CA LEU A 275 -11.71 -13.78 7.95
C LEU A 275 -11.04 -12.69 7.10
N PRO A 276 -11.59 -11.46 7.07
CA PRO A 276 -10.96 -10.34 6.38
C PRO A 276 -9.67 -9.94 7.09
N THR A 277 -8.53 -10.35 6.56
CA THR A 277 -7.20 -10.17 7.17
C THR A 277 -6.73 -8.72 7.23
N SER A 278 -7.27 -7.85 6.36
CA SER A 278 -6.88 -6.43 6.28
C SER A 278 -7.14 -5.61 7.55
N ASN A 279 -8.03 -6.08 8.42
CA ASN A 279 -8.49 -5.36 9.62
C ASN A 279 -8.20 -6.13 10.92
N ILE A 280 -7.31 -7.12 10.87
CA ILE A 280 -6.94 -7.91 12.05
C ILE A 280 -5.72 -7.26 12.72
N THR A 281 -5.84 -6.95 14.01
CA THR A 281 -4.72 -6.57 14.86
C THR A 281 -4.51 -7.64 15.92
N ALA A 282 -3.30 -8.21 15.97
CA ALA A 282 -2.91 -9.14 17.02
C ALA A 282 -2.38 -8.36 18.22
N ARG A 283 -2.86 -8.67 19.43
CA ARG A 283 -2.33 -8.17 20.70
C ARG A 283 -2.08 -9.35 21.62
N GLY A 284 -0.85 -9.46 22.14
CA GLY A 284 -0.56 -10.39 23.23
C GLY A 284 -1.14 -9.85 24.54
N MET A 285 -1.81 -10.70 25.29
CA MET A 285 -2.14 -10.46 26.71
C MET A 285 -1.06 -11.12 27.54
N MET A 286 -0.26 -10.30 28.27
CA MET A 286 0.92 -10.80 28.98
C MET A 286 0.57 -11.72 30.15
N GLU A 287 -0.56 -11.51 30.80
CA GLU A 287 -0.97 -12.25 32.00
C GLU A 287 -1.56 -13.63 31.66
N GLU A 288 -2.20 -13.79 30.50
CA GLU A 288 -2.94 -15.00 30.14
C GLU A 288 -2.25 -15.84 29.04
N GLN A 289 -1.07 -15.47 28.59
CA GLN A 289 -0.36 -16.09 27.45
C GLN A 289 -1.23 -16.28 26.21
N ALA A 290 -2.24 -15.41 26.05
CA ALA A 290 -3.21 -15.44 24.99
C ALA A 290 -2.94 -14.37 23.94
N VAL A 291 -3.19 -14.69 22.66
CA VAL A 291 -3.17 -13.71 21.56
C VAL A 291 -4.60 -13.39 21.16
N VAL A 292 -5.01 -12.16 21.38
CA VAL A 292 -6.33 -11.69 20.96
C VAL A 292 -6.23 -11.10 19.55
N LEU A 293 -6.93 -11.75 18.62
CA LEU A 293 -7.11 -11.23 17.26
C LEU A 293 -8.35 -10.33 17.25
N ARG A 294 -8.13 -9.02 17.15
CA ARG A 294 -9.22 -8.05 17.06
C ARG A 294 -9.51 -7.76 15.59
N VAL A 295 -10.70 -8.15 15.14
CA VAL A 295 -11.23 -7.75 13.83
C VAL A 295 -11.90 -6.38 13.98
N GLN A 296 -11.40 -5.36 13.28
CA GLN A 296 -11.93 -4.00 13.37
C GLN A 296 -12.80 -3.69 12.16
N ASN A 297 -14.02 -3.22 12.41
CA ASN A 297 -14.83 -2.61 11.37
C ASN A 297 -14.47 -1.11 11.28
N ASN A 298 -13.60 -0.77 10.36
CA ASN A 298 -13.13 0.61 10.18
C ASN A 298 -14.25 1.58 9.79
N LEU A 299 -15.30 1.12 9.09
CA LEU A 299 -16.45 1.95 8.70
C LEU A 299 -17.45 2.14 9.84
N ALA A 300 -17.35 1.40 10.94
CA ALA A 300 -18.16 1.66 12.14
C ALA A 300 -17.77 2.96 12.84
N ARG A 301 -16.53 3.43 12.68
CA ARG A 301 -16.06 4.68 13.27
C ARG A 301 -16.65 5.89 12.52
N LYS A 302 -17.30 6.80 13.24
CA LYS A 302 -17.88 8.04 12.68
C LYS A 302 -16.86 8.86 11.89
N SER A 303 -15.64 9.02 12.41
CA SER A 303 -14.55 9.75 11.74
C SER A 303 -14.19 9.17 10.37
N ASN A 304 -14.11 7.85 10.25
CA ASN A 304 -13.78 7.20 8.97
C ASN A 304 -14.92 7.34 7.95
N ARG A 305 -16.18 7.32 8.40
CA ARG A 305 -17.34 7.58 7.54
C ARG A 305 -17.36 9.02 7.03
N ILE A 306 -17.06 9.99 7.90
CA ILE A 306 -16.97 11.41 7.52
C ILE A 306 -15.82 11.60 6.52
N MET A 307 -14.63 11.09 6.84
CA MET A 307 -13.46 11.18 5.96
C MET A 307 -13.74 10.56 4.58
N LYS A 308 -14.34 9.36 4.57
CA LYS A 308 -14.78 8.72 3.33
C LYS A 308 -15.76 9.61 2.56
N ARG A 309 -16.75 10.21 3.23
CA ARG A 309 -17.73 11.08 2.57
C ARG A 309 -17.09 12.32 1.96
N ILE A 310 -16.17 12.95 2.68
CA ILE A 310 -15.41 14.09 2.17
C ILE A 310 -14.61 13.69 0.94
N PHE A 311 -13.89 12.56 1.03
CA PHE A 311 -13.13 12.03 -0.09
C PHE A 311 -14.01 11.72 -1.31
N ASP A 312 -15.15 11.05 -1.10
CA ASP A 312 -16.10 10.71 -2.17
C ASP A 312 -16.62 11.99 -2.87
N ILE A 313 -16.97 13.04 -2.10
CA ILE A 313 -17.43 14.31 -2.66
C ILE A 313 -16.33 15.01 -3.46
N VAL A 314 -15.13 15.16 -2.86
CA VAL A 314 -14.00 15.82 -3.52
C VAL A 314 -13.60 15.07 -4.80
N ALA A 315 -13.47 13.74 -4.72
CA ALA A 315 -13.11 12.91 -5.87
C ALA A 315 -14.18 12.99 -6.99
N THR A 316 -15.46 13.01 -6.61
CA THR A 316 -16.57 13.12 -7.58
C THR A 316 -16.59 14.50 -8.26
N VAL A 317 -16.40 15.58 -7.51
CA VAL A 317 -16.37 16.94 -8.07
C VAL A 317 -15.15 17.13 -8.98
N CYS A 318 -13.94 16.81 -8.48
CA CYS A 318 -12.72 16.98 -9.28
C CYS A 318 -12.70 16.05 -10.50
N GLY A 319 -13.07 14.77 -10.31
CA GLY A 319 -13.16 13.80 -11.40
C GLY A 319 -14.26 14.18 -12.40
N GLY A 320 -15.41 14.64 -11.90
CA GLY A 320 -16.52 15.13 -12.74
C GLY A 320 -16.10 16.28 -13.66
N ILE A 321 -15.39 17.27 -13.13
CA ILE A 321 -14.88 18.40 -13.92
C ILE A 321 -13.93 17.91 -15.03
N LEU A 322 -13.03 16.97 -14.72
CA LEU A 322 -12.07 16.43 -15.69
C LEU A 322 -12.75 15.59 -16.79
N ILE A 323 -13.82 14.87 -16.44
CA ILE A 323 -14.52 13.95 -17.36
C ILE A 323 -15.64 14.68 -18.14
N LEU A 324 -16.08 15.85 -17.66
CA LEU A 324 -17.16 16.63 -18.27
C LEU A 324 -16.98 16.86 -19.80
N PRO A 325 -15.80 17.22 -20.33
CA PRO A 325 -15.62 17.37 -21.78
C PRO A 325 -15.86 16.06 -22.54
N ILE A 326 -15.43 14.92 -21.97
CA ILE A 326 -15.65 13.60 -22.58
C ILE A 326 -17.15 13.28 -22.57
N PHE A 327 -17.85 13.58 -21.48
CA PHE A 327 -19.30 13.39 -21.40
C PHE A 327 -20.04 14.25 -22.42
N ALA A 328 -19.60 15.48 -22.65
CA ALA A 328 -20.17 16.37 -23.65
C ALA A 328 -19.99 15.80 -25.08
N ILE A 329 -18.80 15.31 -25.41
CA ILE A 329 -18.53 14.67 -26.71
C ILE A 329 -19.42 13.45 -26.90
N VAL A 330 -19.49 12.54 -25.92
CA VAL A 330 -20.32 11.33 -25.99
C VAL A 330 -21.80 11.71 -26.11
N ALA A 331 -22.25 12.72 -25.39
CA ALA A 331 -23.64 13.20 -25.46
C ALA A 331 -24.00 13.71 -26.87
N VAL A 332 -23.09 14.46 -27.50
CA VAL A 332 -23.28 14.95 -28.87
C VAL A 332 -23.31 13.78 -29.88
N LEU A 333 -22.40 12.80 -29.73
CA LEU A 333 -22.38 11.63 -30.62
C LEU A 333 -23.68 10.81 -30.50
N ILE A 334 -24.18 10.59 -29.29
CA ILE A 334 -25.46 9.88 -29.08
C ILE A 334 -26.63 10.65 -29.71
N TYR A 335 -26.65 11.99 -29.57
CA TYR A 335 -27.69 12.80 -30.15
C TYR A 335 -27.69 12.79 -31.69
N LEU A 336 -26.51 12.83 -32.28
CA LEU A 336 -26.31 12.79 -33.74
C LEU A 336 -26.68 11.42 -34.34
N ASP A 337 -26.38 10.34 -33.63
CA ASP A 337 -26.71 8.98 -34.06
C ASP A 337 -28.22 8.66 -33.92
N SER A 338 -28.82 9.07 -32.82
CA SER A 338 -30.24 8.84 -32.54
C SER A 338 -30.86 10.02 -31.77
N PRO A 339 -31.63 10.94 -32.43
CA PRO A 339 -32.27 12.05 -31.76
C PRO A 339 -33.19 11.61 -30.63
N GLY A 340 -33.13 12.34 -29.48
CA GLY A 340 -33.94 12.05 -28.30
C GLY A 340 -33.15 12.17 -26.97
N PRO A 341 -33.69 11.70 -25.83
CA PRO A 341 -33.02 11.83 -24.53
C PRO A 341 -31.69 11.09 -24.50
N ILE A 342 -30.62 11.80 -24.11
CA ILE A 342 -29.24 11.29 -24.12
C ILE A 342 -29.01 10.32 -22.95
N VAL A 343 -29.69 10.57 -21.83
CA VAL A 343 -29.53 9.82 -20.57
C VAL A 343 -30.76 8.97 -20.30
N PHE A 344 -30.52 7.73 -19.93
CA PHE A 344 -31.55 6.77 -19.51
C PHE A 344 -31.37 6.42 -18.02
N GLY A 345 -32.46 6.47 -17.26
CA GLY A 345 -32.49 6.14 -15.84
C GLY A 345 -33.12 4.75 -15.59
N HIS A 346 -32.35 3.83 -15.04
CA HIS A 346 -32.87 2.51 -14.63
C HIS A 346 -32.98 2.47 -13.11
N LYS A 347 -34.15 2.06 -12.58
CA LYS A 347 -34.33 1.89 -11.14
C LYS A 347 -33.47 0.75 -10.60
N ARG A 348 -32.72 1.01 -9.55
CA ARG A 348 -31.88 0.07 -8.83
C ARG A 348 -32.18 0.12 -7.35
N VAL A 349 -32.01 -1.01 -6.67
CA VAL A 349 -32.17 -1.10 -5.22
C VAL A 349 -30.87 -0.62 -4.55
N GLY A 350 -30.96 0.39 -3.72
CA GLY A 350 -29.87 0.97 -2.95
C GLY A 350 -29.82 0.48 -1.53
N GLN A 351 -29.06 1.19 -0.72
CA GLN A 351 -28.88 0.88 0.69
C GLN A 351 -30.21 1.00 1.45
N GLY A 352 -30.52 -0.03 2.27
CA GLY A 352 -31.77 -0.10 3.03
C GLY A 352 -33.01 -0.42 2.20
N GLY A 353 -32.85 -0.99 0.99
CA GLY A 353 -33.96 -1.39 0.13
C GLY A 353 -34.63 -0.25 -0.63
N LYS A 354 -34.13 0.98 -0.53
CA LYS A 354 -34.69 2.14 -1.25
C LYS A 354 -34.27 2.14 -2.70
N GLU A 355 -35.24 2.27 -3.60
CA GLU A 355 -34.97 2.42 -5.02
C GLU A 355 -34.38 3.79 -5.34
N PHE A 356 -33.44 3.83 -6.28
CA PHE A 356 -32.88 5.06 -6.83
C PHE A 356 -32.68 4.93 -8.34
N PRO A 357 -32.77 6.03 -9.13
CA PRO A 357 -32.47 5.99 -10.54
C PRO A 357 -30.96 5.93 -10.77
N CYS A 358 -30.50 4.89 -11.47
CA CYS A 358 -29.13 4.76 -11.94
C CYS A 358 -29.07 5.29 -13.37
N TYR A 359 -28.49 6.46 -13.54
CA TYR A 359 -28.37 7.09 -14.85
C TYR A 359 -27.22 6.50 -15.65
N LYS A 360 -27.46 6.29 -16.95
CA LYS A 360 -26.45 5.87 -17.93
C LYS A 360 -26.70 6.54 -19.27
N PHE A 361 -25.69 6.62 -20.10
CA PHE A 361 -25.89 7.02 -21.49
C PHE A 361 -26.81 6.02 -22.20
N ARG A 362 -27.65 6.54 -23.07
CA ARG A 362 -28.54 5.75 -23.91
C ARG A 362 -27.68 5.01 -24.96
N SER A 363 -27.79 3.70 -25.00
CA SER A 363 -27.15 2.81 -25.97
C SER A 363 -28.15 2.09 -26.88
N MET A 364 -29.43 2.47 -26.81
CA MET A 364 -30.53 1.89 -27.59
C MET A 364 -31.41 3.00 -28.13
N VAL A 365 -32.13 2.72 -29.21
CA VAL A 365 -33.12 3.66 -29.81
C VAL A 365 -34.25 3.98 -28.82
N PRO A 366 -34.93 5.16 -28.95
CA PRO A 366 -35.99 5.55 -28.02
C PRO A 366 -37.15 4.56 -27.93
N ASN A 367 -37.52 3.92 -29.03
CA ASN A 367 -38.57 2.90 -29.16
C ASN A 367 -38.06 1.45 -29.09
N ALA A 368 -37.01 1.21 -28.27
CA ALA A 368 -36.33 -0.08 -28.19
C ALA A 368 -37.26 -1.27 -27.89
N GLN A 369 -38.31 -1.06 -27.11
CA GLN A 369 -39.27 -2.14 -26.79
C GLN A 369 -40.09 -2.54 -28.03
N GLU A 370 -40.62 -1.56 -28.74
CA GLU A 370 -41.40 -1.79 -29.99
C GLU A 370 -40.52 -2.41 -31.07
N ALA A 371 -39.30 -1.91 -31.22
CA ALA A 371 -38.33 -2.46 -32.18
C ALA A 371 -38.02 -3.92 -31.89
N LEU A 372 -37.86 -4.30 -30.61
CA LEU A 372 -37.68 -5.72 -30.24
C LEU A 372 -38.87 -6.56 -30.59
N GLU A 373 -40.10 -6.12 -30.26
CA GLU A 373 -41.31 -6.89 -30.51
C GLU A 373 -41.53 -7.13 -32.01
N VAL A 374 -41.29 -6.14 -32.84
CA VAL A 374 -41.37 -6.27 -34.29
C VAL A 374 -40.31 -7.25 -34.80
N TYR A 375 -39.06 -7.09 -34.36
CA TYR A 375 -37.95 -7.93 -34.79
C TYR A 375 -38.16 -9.40 -34.41
N LEU A 376 -38.64 -9.69 -33.20
CA LEU A 376 -38.91 -11.05 -32.74
C LEU A 376 -40.14 -11.71 -33.45
N LYS A 377 -41.10 -10.90 -33.96
CA LYS A 377 -42.20 -11.39 -34.78
C LYS A 377 -41.74 -11.80 -36.18
N GLU A 378 -40.82 -11.03 -36.75
CA GLU A 378 -40.33 -11.24 -38.11
C GLU A 378 -39.21 -12.31 -38.21
N ASN A 379 -38.49 -12.58 -37.09
CA ASN A 379 -37.34 -13.47 -37.04
C ASN A 379 -37.53 -14.61 -36.00
N PRO A 380 -38.02 -15.78 -36.39
CA PRO A 380 -38.21 -16.90 -35.46
C PRO A 380 -36.94 -17.38 -34.75
N ALA A 381 -35.79 -17.37 -35.46
CA ALA A 381 -34.49 -17.75 -34.90
C ALA A 381 -34.01 -16.77 -33.81
N ALA A 382 -34.23 -15.46 -34.01
CA ALA A 382 -33.94 -14.44 -33.02
C ALA A 382 -34.87 -14.58 -31.80
N ARG A 383 -36.09 -15.04 -31.98
CA ARG A 383 -37.03 -15.31 -30.89
C ARG A 383 -36.56 -16.49 -30.01
N GLU A 384 -36.07 -17.57 -30.59
CA GLU A 384 -35.48 -18.69 -29.84
C GLU A 384 -34.24 -18.28 -29.07
N GLU A 385 -33.35 -17.45 -29.68
CA GLU A 385 -32.17 -16.89 -29.02
C GLU A 385 -32.59 -16.01 -27.82
N TRP A 386 -33.60 -15.15 -28.01
CA TRP A 386 -34.11 -14.28 -26.95
C TRP A 386 -34.73 -15.04 -25.78
N GLU A 387 -35.58 -16.06 -26.08
CA GLU A 387 -36.21 -16.87 -25.05
C GLU A 387 -35.19 -17.69 -24.22
N ARG A 388 -34.04 -18.05 -24.80
CA ARG A 388 -32.96 -18.77 -24.14
C ARG A 388 -32.07 -17.87 -23.28
N ASP A 389 -31.60 -16.74 -23.84
CA ASP A 389 -30.51 -15.97 -23.25
C ASP A 389 -30.89 -14.54 -22.83
N PHE A 390 -32.06 -14.06 -23.19
CA PHE A 390 -32.53 -12.69 -23.05
C PHE A 390 -31.56 -11.66 -23.65
N LYS A 391 -30.80 -12.10 -24.67
CA LYS A 391 -29.82 -11.30 -25.42
C LYS A 391 -29.88 -11.74 -26.89
N LEU A 392 -29.59 -10.80 -27.78
CA LEU A 392 -29.43 -11.04 -29.20
C LEU A 392 -28.01 -10.68 -29.62
N LYS A 393 -27.42 -11.46 -30.54
CA LYS A 393 -26.11 -11.15 -31.13
C LYS A 393 -26.21 -9.89 -31.97
N ASP A 394 -27.22 -9.82 -32.83
CA ASP A 394 -27.51 -8.67 -33.69
C ASP A 394 -28.79 -7.99 -33.17
N ASP A 395 -28.63 -7.18 -32.13
CA ASP A 395 -29.75 -6.52 -31.48
C ASP A 395 -30.11 -5.21 -32.22
N PRO A 396 -31.28 -5.14 -32.88
CA PRO A 396 -31.67 -3.95 -33.67
C PRO A 396 -31.93 -2.69 -32.84
N ARG A 397 -31.96 -2.85 -31.52
CA ARG A 397 -32.17 -1.72 -30.59
C ARG A 397 -30.89 -0.94 -30.34
N VAL A 398 -29.71 -1.55 -30.55
CA VAL A 398 -28.42 -0.95 -30.22
C VAL A 398 -28.09 0.13 -31.25
N THR A 399 -27.78 1.34 -30.76
CA THR A 399 -27.27 2.45 -31.59
C THR A 399 -25.80 2.19 -31.98
N ARG A 400 -25.33 2.84 -32.99
CA ARG A 400 -23.93 2.70 -33.50
C ARG A 400 -22.86 3.20 -32.54
#